data_aa0533ac06d593b04ddd792128b0d328
#
_entry.id   aa0533ac06d593b04ddd792128b0d328
#
_cell.length_a   1.000
_cell.length_b   1.000
_cell.length_c   1.000
_cell.angle_alpha   90.00
_cell.angle_beta   90.00
_cell.angle_gamma   90.00
#
_symmetry.space_group_name_H-M   'P 1'
#
loop_
_entity.id
_entity.type
_entity.pdbx_description
1 polymer ?
#
loop_
_entity_poly.entity_id
_entity_poly.type
_entity_poly.pdbx_seq_one_letter_code
_entity_poly.pdbx_strand_id
1 'polypeptide(L)' 'MENITLHVRVAPDGTVAEISERPAALTPQQWFNKLSEAIGMKAYQTFAGGRGMFKVARDQVEALKAAAVA' A
#
# COMPACT_ATOMS: atom_id res chain seq x y z
N MET A 1 1.83 -4.86 -19.11
CA MET A 1 1.77 -4.01 -17.94
C MET A 1 2.64 -4.61 -16.86
N GLU A 2 3.41 -3.77 -16.21
CA GLU A 2 4.34 -4.21 -15.17
C GLU A 2 3.63 -4.28 -13.83
N ASN A 3 3.80 -5.39 -13.12
CA ASN A 3 3.33 -5.52 -11.76
C ASN A 3 4.48 -5.26 -10.81
N ILE A 4 4.19 -4.55 -9.72
CA ILE A 4 5.17 -4.28 -8.68
C ILE A 4 4.66 -4.81 -7.35
N THR A 5 5.57 -5.00 -6.41
CA THR A 5 5.24 -5.43 -5.07
C THR A 5 5.44 -4.27 -4.10
N LEU A 6 4.39 -3.93 -3.35
CA LEU A 6 4.46 -2.91 -2.32
C LEU A 6 4.60 -3.62 -0.98
N HIS A 7 5.72 -3.39 -0.31
CA HIS A 7 5.97 -3.98 1.00
C HIS A 7 5.31 -3.15 2.10
N VAL A 8 4.72 -3.84 3.06
CA VAL A 8 4.00 -3.21 4.18
C VAL A 8 4.57 -3.72 5.48
N ARG A 9 4.75 -2.82 6.44
CA ARG A 9 5.13 -3.17 7.80
C ARG A 9 4.05 -2.67 8.75
N VAL A 10 3.54 -3.57 9.58
CA VAL A 10 2.49 -3.26 10.54
C VAL A 10 3.10 -3.15 11.92
N ALA A 11 2.76 -2.08 12.66
CA ALA A 11 3.22 -1.87 14.02
C ALA A 11 2.51 -2.82 14.98
N PRO A 12 3.06 -3.02 16.21
CA PRO A 12 2.42 -3.90 17.19
C PRO A 12 0.98 -3.52 17.56
N ASP A 13 0.61 -2.25 17.40
CA ASP A 13 -0.75 -1.78 17.69
C ASP A 13 -1.73 -2.04 16.53
N GLY A 14 -1.26 -2.64 15.44
CA GLY A 14 -2.11 -2.96 14.30
C GLY A 14 -2.16 -1.90 13.21
N THR A 15 -1.50 -0.74 13.40
CA THR A 15 -1.46 0.30 12.37
C THR A 15 -0.30 0.06 11.41
N VAL A 16 -0.43 0.58 10.17
CA VAL A 16 0.63 0.48 9.18
C VAL A 16 1.72 1.50 9.51
N ALA A 17 2.93 1.02 9.77
CA ALA A 17 4.07 1.87 10.12
C ALA A 17 4.85 2.31 8.88
N GLU A 18 5.00 1.43 7.90
CA GLU A 18 5.72 1.73 6.67
C GLU A 18 5.06 1.01 5.50
N ILE A 19 5.12 1.62 4.32
CA ILE A 19 4.58 1.04 3.10
C ILE A 19 5.31 1.64 1.91
N SER A 20 5.62 0.81 0.92
CA SER A 20 6.35 1.22 -0.29
C SER A 20 5.54 2.20 -1.13
N GLU A 21 6.24 3.08 -1.83
CA GLU A 21 5.66 4.02 -2.81
C GLU A 21 4.69 5.04 -2.19
N ARG A 22 4.77 5.22 -0.89
CA ARG A 22 3.87 6.16 -0.20
C ARG A 22 4.10 7.60 -0.66
N PRO A 23 3.04 8.31 -1.10
CA PRO A 23 3.14 9.74 -1.36
C PRO A 23 3.44 10.50 -0.06
N ALA A 24 4.25 11.55 -0.14
CA ALA A 24 4.62 12.34 1.03
C ALA A 24 3.40 13.00 1.70
N ALA A 25 2.34 13.24 0.94
CA ALA A 25 1.13 13.88 1.45
C ALA A 25 0.27 12.95 2.32
N LEU A 26 0.55 11.65 2.32
CA LEU A 26 -0.24 10.68 3.06
C LEU A 26 0.60 9.99 4.12
N THR A 27 -0.05 9.63 5.23
CA THR A 27 0.58 8.75 6.22
C THR A 27 0.60 7.32 5.69
N PRO A 28 1.43 6.43 6.25
CA PRO A 28 1.43 5.03 5.82
C PRO A 28 0.06 4.37 5.92
N GLN A 29 -0.69 4.65 6.99
CA GLN A 29 -2.01 4.08 7.16
C GLN A 29 -2.99 4.60 6.11
N GLN A 30 -2.93 5.89 5.79
CA GLN A 30 -3.78 6.48 4.77
C GLN A 30 -3.52 5.88 3.40
N TRP A 31 -2.25 5.68 3.06
CA TRP A 31 -1.87 5.06 1.79
C TRP A 31 -2.35 3.61 1.71
N PHE A 32 -2.17 2.86 2.80
CA PHE A 32 -2.68 1.49 2.89
C PHE A 32 -4.20 1.45 2.68
N ASN A 33 -4.92 2.37 3.31
CA ASN A 33 -6.37 2.44 3.16
C ASN A 33 -6.79 2.69 1.71
N LYS A 34 -6.10 3.62 1.05
CA LYS A 34 -6.39 3.90 -0.37
C LYS A 34 -6.11 2.69 -1.25
N LEU A 35 -5.01 2.00 -1.01
CA LEU A 35 -4.68 0.79 -1.78
C LEU A 35 -5.71 -0.31 -1.56
N SER A 36 -6.12 -0.52 -0.31
CA SER A 36 -7.09 -1.57 -0.02
C SER A 36 -8.46 -1.28 -0.61
N GLU A 37 -8.86 0.00 -0.66
CA GLU A 37 -10.13 0.40 -1.27
C GLU A 37 -10.10 0.27 -2.79
N ALA A 38 -8.99 0.65 -3.42
CA ALA A 38 -8.89 0.68 -4.88
C ALA A 38 -8.61 -0.69 -5.47
N ILE A 39 -7.78 -1.49 -4.80
CA ILE A 39 -7.29 -2.77 -5.34
C ILE A 39 -8.02 -3.94 -4.71
N GLY A 40 -8.40 -3.80 -3.45
CA GLY A 40 -9.05 -4.86 -2.68
C GLY A 40 -8.06 -5.71 -1.93
N MET A 41 -8.54 -6.35 -0.87
CA MET A 41 -7.69 -7.14 0.01
C MET A 41 -7.24 -8.46 -0.60
N LYS A 42 -7.81 -8.87 -1.72
CA LYS A 42 -7.39 -10.08 -2.42
C LYS A 42 -5.95 -9.99 -2.93
N ALA A 43 -5.48 -8.78 -3.20
CA ALA A 43 -4.11 -8.55 -3.66
C ALA A 43 -3.12 -8.45 -2.50
N TYR A 44 -3.60 -8.46 -1.27
CA TYR A 44 -2.77 -8.31 -0.09
C TYR A 44 -2.48 -9.65 0.54
N GLN A 45 -1.20 -9.89 0.88
CA GLN A 45 -0.77 -11.08 1.59
C GLN A 45 -0.09 -10.68 2.88
N THR A 46 -0.35 -11.42 3.94
CA THR A 46 0.28 -11.19 5.24
C THR A 46 1.38 -12.22 5.47
N PHE A 47 2.44 -11.78 6.14
CA PHE A 47 3.55 -12.63 6.54
C PHE A 47 3.75 -12.53 8.05
N ALA A 48 4.48 -13.49 8.61
CA ALA A 48 4.82 -13.46 10.04
C ALA A 48 5.64 -12.21 10.37
N GLY A 49 5.52 -11.74 11.62
CA GLY A 49 6.30 -10.61 12.10
C GLY A 49 5.74 -9.23 11.73
N GLY A 50 4.46 -9.15 11.43
CA GLY A 50 3.82 -7.87 11.12
C GLY A 50 4.15 -7.34 9.74
N ARG A 51 4.43 -8.21 8.80
CA ARG A 51 4.77 -7.84 7.42
C ARG A 51 3.63 -8.20 6.48
N GLY A 52 3.58 -7.50 5.36
CA GLY A 52 2.64 -7.82 4.31
C GLY A 52 3.09 -7.25 2.98
N MET A 53 2.35 -7.55 1.93
CA MET A 53 2.62 -6.98 0.61
C MET A 53 1.36 -6.90 -0.23
N PHE A 54 1.34 -5.90 -1.12
CA PHE A 54 0.36 -5.81 -2.21
C PHE A 54 1.06 -6.11 -3.53
N LYS A 55 0.39 -6.86 -4.41
CA LYS A 55 0.81 -7.01 -5.79
C LYS A 55 -0.12 -6.17 -6.65
N VAL A 56 0.43 -5.17 -7.32
CA VAL A 56 -0.38 -4.19 -8.05
C VAL A 56 0.29 -3.84 -9.37
N ALA A 57 -0.50 -3.36 -10.32
CA ALA A 57 0.04 -2.84 -11.57
C ALA A 57 0.66 -1.46 -11.31
N ARG A 58 1.81 -1.19 -11.92
CA ARG A 58 2.51 0.09 -11.72
C ARG A 58 1.65 1.28 -12.11
N ASP A 59 0.94 1.20 -13.22
CA ASP A 59 0.10 2.30 -13.68
C ASP A 59 -1.04 2.59 -12.70
N GLN A 60 -1.54 1.56 -12.03
CA GLN A 60 -2.56 1.75 -10.99
C GLN A 60 -1.98 2.50 -9.78
N VAL A 61 -0.76 2.15 -9.38
CA VAL A 61 -0.08 2.85 -8.28
C VAL A 61 0.16 4.31 -8.64
N GLU A 62 0.62 4.57 -9.87
CA GLU A 62 0.87 5.94 -10.31
C GLU A 62 -0.42 6.77 -10.33
N ALA A 63 -1.52 6.19 -10.76
CA ALA A 63 -2.81 6.87 -10.75
C ALA A 63 -3.26 7.20 -9.33
N LEU A 64 -3.07 6.30 -8.40
CA LEU A 64 -3.43 6.52 -6.99
C LEU A 64 -2.55 7.59 -6.35
N LYS A 65 -1.25 7.61 -6.68
CA LYS A 65 -0.34 8.66 -6.20
C LYS A 65 -0.77 10.03 -6.71
N ALA A 66 -1.11 10.12 -7.99
CA ALA A 66 -1.55 11.37 -8.59
C ALA A 66 -2.83 11.88 -7.93
N ALA A 67 -3.77 10.99 -7.64
CA ALA A 67 -5.02 11.35 -6.97
C ALA A 67 -4.77 11.81 -5.53
N ALA A 68 -3.76 11.26 -4.87
CA ALA A 68 -3.45 11.59 -3.48
C ALA A 68 -2.85 12.97 -3.31
N VAL A 69 -2.19 13.50 -4.34
CA VAL A 69 -1.52 14.80 -4.29
C VAL A 69 -2.24 15.89 -5.10
N ALA A 70 -3.36 15.53 -5.68
CA ALA A 70 -4.15 16.46 -6.49
C ALA A 70 -4.89 17.49 -5.62
#